data_e44521e8b46c7d3694d9d280fa790a52
#
_entry.id   e44521e8b46c7d3694d9d280fa790a52
#
_cell.length_a   1.000
_cell.length_b   1.000
_cell.length_c   1.000
_cell.angle_alpha   90.00
_cell.angle_beta   90.00
_cell.angle_gamma   90.00
#
_symmetry.space_group_name_H-M   'P 1'
#
loop_
_entity.id
_entity.type
_entity.pdbx_description
1 polymer ?
#
loop_
_entity_poly.entity_id
_entity_poly.type
_entity_poly.pdbx_seq_one_letter_code
_entity_poly.pdbx_strand_id
1 'polypeptide(L)'
;MNESKLTFNLELDENNVPKKIIMNSSDNQAKDVSLKSVMIAAWDETTKETLRVDLWTKDMMVNEMFIMYHQTLISMANTLSKSTGQDKLAGALRDYCEFFAQETKIIQSNQD
;
A
#
# COMPACT_ATOMS: atom_id res chain seq x y z
N MET A 1 6.99 28.51 7.87
CA MET A 1 6.01 27.50 7.47
C MET A 1 6.73 26.22 7.11
N ASN A 2 6.22 25.11 7.61
CA ASN A 2 6.82 23.81 7.35
C ASN A 2 6.11 23.12 6.21
N GLU A 3 6.87 22.64 5.25
CA GLU A 3 6.35 21.88 4.15
C GLU A 3 7.01 20.52 4.09
N SER A 4 6.25 19.53 3.68
CA SER A 4 6.78 18.19 3.48
C SER A 4 6.43 17.73 2.08
N LYS A 5 7.39 17.12 1.40
CA LYS A 5 7.21 16.67 0.03
C LYS A 5 7.50 15.18 -0.08
N LEU A 6 6.58 14.46 -0.70
CA LEU A 6 6.74 13.03 -0.96
C LEU A 6 6.70 12.84 -2.48
N THR A 7 7.74 12.22 -3.03
CA THR A 7 7.83 12.01 -4.46
C THR A 7 8.05 10.54 -4.81
N PHE A 8 7.51 10.15 -5.95
CA PHE A 8 7.72 8.84 -6.53
C PHE A 8 8.22 9.03 -7.95
N ASN A 9 9.43 8.55 -8.22
CA ASN A 9 10.01 8.62 -9.55
C ASN A 9 9.94 7.25 -10.20
N LEU A 10 9.37 7.22 -11.39
CA LEU A 10 9.16 5.98 -12.12
C LEU A 10 10.11 5.91 -13.31
N GLU A 11 10.73 4.76 -13.47
CA GLU A 11 11.47 4.46 -14.69
C GLU A 11 10.66 3.38 -15.43
N LEU A 12 10.25 3.70 -16.65
CA LEU A 12 9.38 2.82 -17.45
C LEU A 12 10.18 2.16 -18.55
N ASP A 13 9.74 0.96 -18.95
CA ASP A 13 10.33 0.31 -20.11
C ASP A 13 9.66 0.83 -21.39
N GLU A 14 10.04 0.25 -22.53
CA GLU A 14 9.53 0.67 -23.83
C GLU A 14 8.03 0.47 -24.00
N ASN A 15 7.41 -0.38 -23.15
CA ASN A 15 5.97 -0.63 -23.14
C ASN A 15 5.26 0.13 -22.03
N ASN A 16 5.95 1.11 -21.40
CA ASN A 16 5.42 1.92 -20.30
C ASN A 16 5.09 1.10 -19.05
N VAL A 17 5.79 -0.02 -18.88
CA VAL A 17 5.66 -0.84 -17.66
C VAL A 17 6.76 -0.41 -16.67
N PRO A 18 6.42 -0.21 -15.41
CA PRO A 18 7.43 0.22 -14.42
C PRO A 18 8.56 -0.80 -14.27
N LYS A 19 9.79 -0.34 -14.41
CA LYS A 19 10.99 -1.12 -14.12
C LYS A 19 11.52 -0.80 -12.74
N LYS A 20 11.34 0.45 -12.32
CA LYS A 20 11.93 0.95 -11.10
C LYS A 20 11.06 2.05 -10.53
N ILE A 21 10.84 2.01 -9.22
CA ILE A 21 10.08 3.04 -8.50
C ILE A 21 10.93 3.49 -7.33
N ILE A 22 11.22 4.79 -7.25
CA ILE A 22 12.03 5.35 -6.17
C ILE A 22 11.21 6.38 -5.40
N MET A 23 11.16 6.21 -4.10
CA MET A 23 10.43 7.12 -3.21
C MET A 23 11.40 7.98 -2.42
N ASN A 24 11.06 9.27 -2.32
CA ASN A 24 11.81 10.21 -1.50
C ASN A 24 10.86 11.05 -0.67
N SER A 25 11.29 11.37 0.55
CA SER A 25 10.57 12.26 1.43
C SER A 25 11.49 13.38 1.89
N SER A 26 11.00 14.60 1.87
CA SER A 26 11.80 15.76 2.23
C SER A 26 12.16 15.85 3.72
N ASP A 27 11.50 15.07 4.56
CA ASP A 27 11.75 15.09 6.00
C ASP A 27 12.77 14.02 6.42
N ASN A 28 13.48 13.44 5.47
CA ASN A 28 14.51 12.41 5.67
C ASN A 28 14.00 11.08 6.18
N GLN A 29 12.69 10.87 6.14
CA GLN A 29 12.11 9.59 6.51
C GLN A 29 12.36 8.54 5.43
N ALA A 30 12.51 8.98 4.18
CA ALA A 30 12.78 8.10 3.08
C ALA A 30 13.69 8.81 2.08
N LYS A 31 14.79 8.17 1.70
CA LYS A 31 15.72 8.70 0.72
C LYS A 31 16.09 7.59 -0.25
N ASP A 32 15.72 7.79 -1.52
CA ASP A 32 16.02 6.82 -2.59
C ASP A 32 15.60 5.41 -2.24
N VAL A 33 14.40 5.27 -1.65
CA VAL A 33 13.87 3.96 -1.30
C VAL A 33 13.38 3.26 -2.55
N SER A 34 13.92 2.09 -2.83
CA SER A 34 13.53 1.30 -4.00
C SER A 34 12.26 0.51 -3.68
N LEU A 35 11.22 0.70 -4.49
CA LEU A 35 9.93 0.06 -4.27
C LEU A 35 9.59 -0.86 -5.43
N LYS A 36 8.93 -1.96 -5.14
CA LYS A 36 8.37 -2.83 -6.18
C LYS A 36 6.91 -2.52 -6.47
N SER A 37 6.24 -1.84 -5.54
CA SER A 37 4.82 -1.53 -5.71
C SER A 37 4.45 -0.28 -4.93
N VAL A 38 3.46 0.45 -5.42
CA VAL A 38 2.90 1.64 -4.76
C VAL A 38 1.40 1.61 -4.96
N MET A 39 0.67 1.83 -3.88
CA MET A 39 -0.78 1.99 -3.92
C MET A 39 -1.13 3.29 -3.21
N ILE A 40 -1.81 4.17 -3.93
CA ILE A 40 -2.20 5.49 -3.41
C ILE A 40 -3.71 5.64 -3.51
N ALA A 41 -4.31 6.13 -2.44
CA ALA A 41 -5.71 6.52 -2.40
C ALA A 41 -5.76 7.94 -1.86
N ALA A 42 -6.29 8.85 -2.66
CA ALA A 42 -6.35 10.27 -2.30
C ALA A 42 -7.76 10.80 -2.54
N TRP A 43 -8.32 11.46 -1.53
CA TRP A 43 -9.67 12.00 -1.63
C TRP A 43 -9.65 13.37 -2.30
N ASP A 44 -10.32 13.46 -3.45
CA ASP A 44 -10.47 14.72 -4.17
C ASP A 44 -11.66 15.48 -3.59
N GLU A 45 -11.40 16.59 -2.90
CA GLU A 45 -12.45 17.33 -2.22
C GLU A 45 -13.42 18.01 -3.17
N THR A 46 -13.00 18.25 -4.40
CA THR A 46 -13.86 18.90 -5.40
C THR A 46 -14.81 17.93 -6.05
N THR A 47 -14.28 16.82 -6.58
CA THR A 47 -15.11 15.82 -7.27
C THR A 47 -15.79 14.85 -6.31
N LYS A 48 -15.30 14.77 -5.07
CA LYS A 48 -15.76 13.84 -4.03
C LYS A 48 -15.59 12.39 -4.49
N GLU A 49 -14.43 12.14 -5.10
CA GLU A 49 -14.04 10.82 -5.54
C GLU A 49 -12.67 10.48 -5.01
N THR A 50 -12.40 9.20 -4.87
CA THR A 50 -11.08 8.73 -4.48
C THR A 50 -10.25 8.50 -5.73
N LEU A 51 -9.12 9.21 -5.81
CA LEU A 51 -8.15 9.00 -6.86
C LEU A 51 -7.24 7.86 -6.45
N ARG A 52 -6.99 6.94 -7.38
CA ARG A 52 -6.18 5.78 -7.13
C ARG A 52 -5.00 5.71 -8.08
N VAL A 53 -3.84 5.35 -7.53
CA VAL A 53 -2.68 5.01 -8.34
C VAL A 53 -2.17 3.68 -7.82
N ASP A 54 -2.20 2.67 -8.65
CA ASP A 54 -1.73 1.34 -8.28
C ASP A 54 -0.71 0.90 -9.32
N LEU A 55 0.54 0.78 -8.88
CA LEU A 55 1.67 0.45 -9.75
C LEU A 55 2.47 -0.69 -9.17
N TRP A 56 3.03 -1.52 -10.03
CA TRP A 56 3.99 -2.54 -9.59
C TRP A 56 5.01 -2.78 -10.70
N THR A 57 6.22 -3.17 -10.29
CA THR A 57 7.29 -3.45 -11.22
C THR A 57 7.16 -4.86 -11.78
N LYS A 58 7.87 -5.11 -12.89
CA LYS A 58 7.85 -6.40 -13.56
C LYS A 58 8.31 -7.56 -12.66
N ASP A 59 9.20 -7.26 -11.72
CA ASP A 59 9.78 -8.29 -10.85
C ASP A 59 9.02 -8.50 -9.54
N MET A 60 7.89 -7.79 -9.36
CA MET A 60 7.02 -8.01 -8.21
C MET A 60 6.38 -9.39 -8.30
N MET A 61 6.64 -10.24 -7.32
CA MET A 61 6.11 -11.59 -7.32
C MET A 61 4.72 -11.64 -6.71
N VAL A 62 3.94 -12.64 -7.09
CA VAL A 62 2.57 -12.78 -6.62
C VAL A 62 2.50 -12.90 -5.10
N ASN A 63 3.37 -13.70 -4.50
CA ASN A 63 3.37 -13.84 -3.04
C ASN A 63 3.78 -12.54 -2.34
N GLU A 64 4.65 -11.75 -2.95
CA GLU A 64 4.99 -10.42 -2.41
C GLU A 64 3.76 -9.51 -2.45
N MET A 65 2.98 -9.58 -3.53
CA MET A 65 1.76 -8.80 -3.64
C MET A 65 0.73 -9.21 -2.58
N PHE A 66 0.61 -10.52 -2.31
CA PHE A 66 -0.26 -10.99 -1.23
C PHE A 66 0.16 -10.42 0.13
N ILE A 67 1.47 -10.40 0.39
CA ILE A 67 1.98 -9.86 1.65
C ILE A 67 1.68 -8.36 1.74
N MET A 68 1.90 -7.63 0.65
CA MET A 68 1.61 -6.20 0.63
C MET A 68 0.11 -5.92 0.84
N TYR A 69 -0.77 -6.69 0.19
CA TYR A 69 -2.21 -6.55 0.39
C TYR A 69 -2.58 -6.80 1.85
N HIS A 70 -2.05 -7.86 2.44
CA HIS A 70 -2.37 -8.19 3.82
C HIS A 70 -1.95 -7.08 4.78
N GLN A 71 -0.72 -6.60 4.65
CA GLN A 71 -0.22 -5.51 5.50
C GLN A 71 -1.04 -4.23 5.29
N THR A 72 -1.40 -3.95 4.05
CA THR A 72 -2.18 -2.75 3.71
C THR A 72 -3.58 -2.83 4.30
N LEU A 73 -4.24 -3.98 4.18
CA LEU A 73 -5.59 -4.16 4.72
C LEU A 73 -5.62 -4.05 6.24
N ILE A 74 -4.62 -4.61 6.92
CA ILE A 74 -4.53 -4.48 8.38
C ILE A 74 -4.34 -3.01 8.77
N SER A 75 -3.46 -2.31 8.07
CA SER A 75 -3.23 -0.89 8.31
C SER A 75 -4.50 -0.08 8.07
N MET A 76 -5.26 -0.42 7.02
CA MET A 76 -6.53 0.25 6.73
C MET A 76 -7.56 0.00 7.82
N ALA A 77 -7.61 -1.21 8.38
CA ALA A 77 -8.53 -1.50 9.49
C ALA A 77 -8.20 -0.61 10.70
N ASN A 78 -6.92 -0.46 11.02
CA ASN A 78 -6.50 0.38 12.12
C ASN A 78 -6.83 1.85 11.86
N THR A 79 -6.60 2.32 10.64
CA THR A 79 -6.91 3.68 10.24
C THR A 79 -8.42 3.93 10.27
N LEU A 80 -9.21 2.96 9.83
CA LEU A 80 -10.67 3.07 9.86
C LEU A 80 -11.17 3.25 11.29
N SER A 81 -10.64 2.48 12.23
CA SER A 81 -11.00 2.60 13.64
C SER A 81 -10.62 3.99 14.18
N LYS A 82 -9.40 4.44 13.90
CA LYS A 82 -8.92 5.73 14.39
C LYS A 82 -9.69 6.91 13.81
N SER A 83 -10.00 6.85 12.51
CA SER A 83 -10.60 7.99 11.82
C SER A 83 -12.10 8.09 12.01
N THR A 84 -12.78 6.97 12.25
CA THR A 84 -14.26 6.95 12.32
C THR A 84 -14.80 6.48 13.66
N GLY A 85 -13.99 5.81 14.48
CA GLY A 85 -14.47 5.19 15.70
C GLY A 85 -15.32 3.94 15.48
N GLN A 86 -15.44 3.47 14.25
CA GLN A 86 -16.29 2.32 13.91
C GLN A 86 -15.55 1.01 14.11
N ASP A 87 -15.43 0.59 15.36
CA ASP A 87 -14.64 -0.60 15.72
C ASP A 87 -15.25 -1.88 15.16
N LYS A 88 -16.55 -1.94 15.00
CA LYS A 88 -17.21 -3.10 14.44
C LYS A 88 -16.82 -3.31 12.96
N LEU A 89 -16.80 -2.21 12.20
CA LEU A 89 -16.36 -2.28 10.81
C LEU A 89 -14.89 -2.67 10.72
N ALA A 90 -14.06 -2.05 11.55
CA ALA A 90 -12.64 -2.37 11.58
C ALA A 90 -12.39 -3.83 11.97
N GLY A 91 -13.17 -4.34 12.93
CA GLY A 91 -13.09 -5.74 13.35
C GLY A 91 -13.42 -6.70 12.23
N ALA A 92 -14.49 -6.40 11.47
CA ALA A 92 -14.86 -7.22 10.32
C ALA A 92 -13.76 -7.22 9.26
N LEU A 93 -13.12 -6.07 9.04
CA LEU A 93 -12.02 -5.99 8.09
C LEU A 93 -10.81 -6.80 8.58
N ARG A 94 -10.53 -6.78 9.89
CA ARG A 94 -9.47 -7.61 10.45
C ARG A 94 -9.76 -9.09 10.28
N ASP A 95 -11.03 -9.48 10.43
CA ASP A 95 -11.44 -10.86 10.18
C ASP A 95 -11.17 -11.26 8.74
N TYR A 96 -11.44 -10.35 7.80
CA TYR A 96 -11.12 -10.61 6.40
C TYR A 96 -9.61 -10.77 6.21
N CYS A 97 -8.80 -9.97 6.91
CA CYS A 97 -7.34 -10.07 6.81
C CYS A 97 -6.86 -11.45 7.24
N GLU A 98 -7.47 -12.02 8.28
CA GLU A 98 -7.13 -13.35 8.74
C GLU A 98 -7.49 -14.40 7.69
N PHE A 99 -8.69 -14.29 7.12
CA PHE A 99 -9.10 -15.16 6.03
C PHE A 99 -8.14 -15.05 4.84
N PHE A 100 -7.78 -13.81 4.48
CA PHE A 100 -6.86 -13.54 3.38
C PHE A 100 -5.51 -14.23 3.61
N ALA A 101 -4.97 -14.10 4.82
CA ALA A 101 -3.69 -14.69 5.17
C ALA A 101 -3.73 -16.22 5.08
N GLN A 102 -4.83 -16.82 5.51
CA GLN A 102 -5.00 -18.27 5.44
C GLN A 102 -5.14 -18.76 4.00
N GLU A 103 -5.94 -18.06 3.20
CA GLU A 103 -6.17 -18.46 1.80
C GLU A 103 -4.92 -18.31 0.95
N THR A 104 -4.12 -17.28 1.22
CA THR A 104 -2.88 -17.05 0.49
C THR A 104 -1.69 -17.80 1.08
N LYS A 105 -1.88 -18.40 2.25
CA LYS A 105 -0.87 -19.19 2.96
C LYS A 105 0.35 -18.39 3.41
N ILE A 106 0.24 -17.08 3.49
CA ILE A 106 1.36 -16.25 3.93
C ILE A 106 1.66 -16.43 5.41
N ILE A 107 0.64 -16.74 6.22
CA ILE A 107 0.85 -17.00 7.65
C ILE A 107 1.57 -18.33 7.86
N GLN A 108 1.23 -19.34 7.05
CA GLN A 108 1.83 -20.66 7.22
C GLN A 108 3.33 -20.65 7.01
N SER A 109 3.84 -19.80 6.11
CA SER A 109 5.27 -19.71 5.85
C SER A 109 6.03 -19.11 7.03
N ASN A 110 5.33 -18.45 7.95
CA ASN A 110 5.94 -17.80 9.11
C ASN A 110 5.83 -18.62 10.40
N GLN A 111 5.12 -19.73 10.37
CA GLN A 111 4.90 -20.55 11.57
C GLN A 111 5.83 -21.74 11.66
N ASP A 112 6.53 -22.04 10.61
CA ASP A 112 7.47 -23.17 10.60
C ASP A 112 8.91 -22.76 10.98
#